data_3dc2e8e416f22da3481f3782a0844d88
#
_entry.id   3dc2e8e416f22da3481f3782a0844d88
#
_cell.length_a   1.000
_cell.length_b   1.000
_cell.length_c   1.000
_cell.angle_alpha   90.00
_cell.angle_beta   90.00
_cell.angle_gamma   90.00
#
_symmetry.space_group_name_H-M   'P 1'
#
loop_
_entity.id
_entity.type
_entity.pdbx_description
1 polymer ?
#
loop_
_entity_poly.entity_id
_entity_poly.type
_entity_poly.pdbx_seq_one_letter_code
_entity_poly.pdbx_strand_id
1 'polypeptide(L)'
;MERKLNFIENKKLKNYDPKNYKEGYLKIGKLIVTYIYRKDKIKLDGTQSHPCYLYGYGSYGVIDDPTFDKYTMSLVDRGYLYCIANLRGSKFYGPKWYHEGKYLKKKNTFKDFQTIAQYLIHQNYTSPDKLVVEGGSAGGLLIGSCINMNPSLYHVAVLRVPYVDCLTTLLNPDLPLTIGEYNEWGNPGKYKTYYDYILSYSPYDNIDLKKQYPHIYIDTGLHDSQVIFHEPLKYYAKLTHNQHFQQNTRTLLFNIRTQSGHSGSSKRYQQIIDETQVLTFILKQNK
;
A
#
# COMPACT_ATOMS: atom_id res chain seq x y z
N MET A 1 27.84 4.96 -38.05
CA MET A 1 27.34 6.24 -37.56
C MET A 1 27.04 6.10 -36.08
N GLU A 2 27.91 6.63 -35.23
CA GLU A 2 27.63 6.70 -33.80
C GLU A 2 26.57 7.78 -33.53
N ARG A 3 25.42 7.39 -32.99
CA ARG A 3 24.41 8.33 -32.54
C ARG A 3 24.86 8.88 -31.18
N LYS A 4 25.38 10.11 -31.15
CA LYS A 4 25.60 10.86 -29.91
C LYS A 4 24.24 11.28 -29.35
N LEU A 5 23.87 10.74 -28.19
CA LEU A 5 22.78 11.26 -27.38
C LEU A 5 23.23 12.59 -26.72
N ASN A 6 22.71 13.71 -27.20
CA ASN A 6 22.91 14.99 -26.54
C ASN A 6 21.81 15.19 -25.50
N PHE A 7 22.18 15.32 -24.23
CA PHE A 7 21.28 15.79 -23.19
C PHE A 7 20.92 17.25 -23.46
N ILE A 8 19.64 17.52 -23.78
CA ILE A 8 19.20 18.84 -24.19
C ILE A 8 18.95 19.76 -22.97
N GLU A 9 18.59 19.24 -21.81
CA GLU A 9 18.37 20.06 -20.60
C GLU A 9 18.40 19.24 -19.31
N ASN A 10 19.21 19.66 -18.33
CA ASN A 10 19.09 19.23 -16.93
C ASN A 10 18.24 20.27 -16.19
N LYS A 11 16.93 20.06 -16.06
CA LYS A 11 16.10 20.90 -15.17
C LYS A 11 16.51 20.66 -13.72
N LYS A 12 17.24 21.61 -13.14
CA LYS A 12 17.51 21.61 -11.71
C LYS A 12 16.20 21.89 -10.97
N LEU A 13 15.79 20.97 -10.11
CA LEU A 13 14.68 21.19 -9.21
C LEU A 13 15.10 22.22 -8.14
N LYS A 14 14.30 23.27 -7.98
CA LYS A 14 14.54 24.29 -6.95
C LYS A 14 14.42 23.63 -5.57
N ASN A 15 15.37 23.91 -4.70
CA ASN A 15 15.44 23.38 -3.32
C ASN A 15 15.65 21.86 -3.21
N TYR A 16 16.12 21.20 -4.28
CA TYR A 16 16.48 19.78 -4.24
C TYR A 16 17.98 19.62 -4.53
N ASP A 17 18.69 19.04 -3.55
CA ASP A 17 20.07 18.60 -3.72
C ASP A 17 20.15 17.09 -3.38
N PRO A 18 20.44 16.21 -4.35
CA PRO A 18 20.49 14.76 -4.11
C PRO A 18 21.52 14.36 -3.04
N LYS A 19 22.54 15.19 -2.79
CA LYS A 19 23.53 14.95 -1.75
C LYS A 19 22.96 14.93 -0.33
N ASN A 20 21.79 15.53 -0.11
CA ASN A 20 21.09 15.54 1.19
C ASN A 20 20.41 14.22 1.52
N TYR A 21 20.25 13.34 0.55
CA TYR A 21 19.52 12.09 0.71
C TYR A 21 20.46 10.89 0.68
N LYS A 22 19.99 9.81 1.30
CA LYS A 22 20.60 8.49 1.21
C LYS A 22 19.56 7.51 0.74
N GLU A 23 19.90 6.78 -0.29
CA GLU A 23 19.11 5.68 -0.83
C GLU A 23 19.89 4.36 -0.71
N GLY A 24 19.17 3.26 -0.77
CA GLY A 24 19.77 1.94 -0.71
C GLY A 24 18.71 0.85 -0.65
N TYR A 25 19.15 -0.33 -0.26
CA TYR A 25 18.23 -1.45 -0.02
C TYR A 25 18.63 -2.22 1.24
N LEU A 26 17.62 -2.84 1.86
CA LEU A 26 17.78 -3.81 2.93
C LEU A 26 17.45 -5.19 2.38
N LYS A 27 18.25 -6.19 2.78
CA LYS A 27 18.05 -7.59 2.44
C LYS A 27 17.58 -8.36 3.67
N ILE A 28 16.38 -8.93 3.60
CA ILE A 28 15.72 -9.66 4.69
C ILE A 28 15.46 -11.08 4.19
N GLY A 29 16.44 -11.96 4.34
CA GLY A 29 16.43 -13.27 3.65
C GLY A 29 16.43 -13.09 2.13
N LYS A 30 15.32 -13.45 1.47
CA LYS A 30 15.10 -13.24 0.03
C LYS A 30 14.34 -11.94 -0.29
N LEU A 31 13.82 -11.26 0.73
CA LEU A 31 13.08 -10.01 0.53
C LEU A 31 14.04 -8.84 0.35
N ILE A 32 13.70 -7.95 -0.56
CA ILE A 32 14.41 -6.69 -0.78
C ILE A 32 13.45 -5.54 -0.49
N VAL A 33 13.93 -4.59 0.28
CA VAL A 33 13.25 -3.32 0.56
C VAL A 33 14.15 -2.21 0.11
N THR A 34 13.73 -1.43 -0.87
CA THR A 34 14.44 -0.21 -1.25
C THR A 34 14.02 0.92 -0.33
N TYR A 35 14.94 1.82 -0.01
CA TYR A 35 14.65 2.94 0.88
C TYR A 35 15.31 4.24 0.43
N ILE A 36 14.70 5.34 0.85
CA ILE A 36 15.28 6.68 0.80
C ILE A 36 14.97 7.46 2.07
N TYR A 37 15.93 8.25 2.54
CA TYR A 37 15.76 9.17 3.65
C TYR A 37 16.68 10.39 3.56
N ARG A 38 16.37 11.42 4.31
CA ARG A 38 17.17 12.65 4.41
C ARG A 38 18.22 12.52 5.51
N LYS A 39 19.50 12.66 5.16
CA LYS A 39 20.68 12.38 6.03
C LYS A 39 20.78 13.27 7.28
N ASP A 40 20.29 14.51 7.20
CA ASP A 40 20.26 15.44 8.33
C ASP A 40 19.08 15.20 9.30
N LYS A 41 18.13 14.32 8.93
CA LYS A 41 16.93 14.00 9.72
C LYS A 41 16.97 12.60 10.31
N ILE A 42 17.57 11.65 9.63
CA ILE A 42 17.54 10.22 9.98
C ILE A 42 18.97 9.68 10.04
N LYS A 43 19.25 8.91 11.11
CA LYS A 43 20.35 7.97 11.19
C LYS A 43 19.79 6.56 11.25
N LEU A 44 20.07 5.77 10.21
CA LEU A 44 19.59 4.39 10.12
C LEU A 44 20.60 3.42 10.75
N ASP A 45 20.92 3.66 12.03
CA ASP A 45 21.89 2.90 12.82
C ASP A 45 21.27 2.10 13.99
N GLY A 46 19.93 2.14 14.11
CA GLY A 46 19.19 1.44 15.15
C GLY A 46 19.17 2.13 16.51
N THR A 47 19.82 3.28 16.66
CA THR A 47 19.84 4.01 17.95
C THR A 47 18.55 4.74 18.24
N GLN A 48 17.77 5.09 17.21
CA GLN A 48 16.54 5.84 17.31
C GLN A 48 15.52 5.36 16.26
N SER A 49 14.26 5.22 16.66
CA SER A 49 13.16 4.93 15.73
C SER A 49 12.64 6.19 15.05
N HIS A 50 12.36 6.10 13.76
CA HIS A 50 11.90 7.21 12.93
C HIS A 50 10.50 6.95 12.35
N PRO A 51 9.72 7.97 11.98
CA PRO A 51 8.55 7.78 11.14
C PRO A 51 8.94 7.02 9.87
N CYS A 52 8.20 5.97 9.55
CA CYS A 52 8.46 5.14 8.38
C CYS A 52 7.20 5.03 7.52
N TYR A 53 7.40 5.12 6.23
CA TYR A 53 6.35 4.92 5.24
C TYR A 53 6.71 3.70 4.39
N LEU A 54 5.93 2.63 4.51
CA LEU A 54 6.16 1.38 3.82
C LEU A 54 5.08 1.15 2.77
N TYR A 55 5.48 1.19 1.50
CA TYR A 55 4.62 0.92 0.35
C TYR A 55 4.76 -0.52 -0.13
N GLY A 56 3.65 -1.12 -0.60
CA GLY A 56 3.66 -2.42 -1.25
C GLY A 56 2.47 -2.68 -2.15
N TYR A 57 2.69 -3.52 -3.18
CA TYR A 57 1.67 -3.95 -4.12
C TYR A 57 1.54 -5.48 -4.20
N GLY A 58 2.54 -6.15 -4.75
CA GLY A 58 2.73 -7.60 -4.68
C GLY A 58 1.73 -8.45 -5.47
N SER A 59 1.24 -7.99 -6.62
CA SER A 59 0.30 -8.72 -7.49
C SER A 59 0.60 -8.52 -8.96
N TYR A 60 0.04 -9.35 -9.83
CA TYR A 60 0.12 -9.29 -11.30
C TYR A 60 1.55 -9.30 -11.87
N GLY A 61 2.53 -9.61 -11.05
CA GLY A 61 3.93 -9.54 -11.44
C GLY A 61 4.47 -8.11 -11.56
N VAL A 62 3.75 -7.11 -11.08
CA VAL A 62 4.20 -5.70 -11.07
C VAL A 62 5.43 -5.58 -10.17
N ILE A 63 6.45 -4.89 -10.67
CA ILE A 63 7.65 -4.54 -9.92
C ILE A 63 7.51 -3.06 -9.51
N ASP A 64 7.60 -2.80 -8.23
CA ASP A 64 7.57 -1.44 -7.69
C ASP A 64 8.98 -0.84 -7.78
N ASP A 65 9.28 -0.22 -8.92
CA ASP A 65 10.56 0.42 -9.15
C ASP A 65 10.64 1.77 -8.41
N PRO A 66 11.76 2.05 -7.72
CA PRO A 66 11.96 3.33 -7.06
C PRO A 66 12.16 4.44 -8.11
N THR A 67 11.16 5.26 -8.27
CA THR A 67 11.19 6.45 -9.14
C THR A 67 11.06 7.71 -8.31
N PHE A 68 11.59 8.83 -8.85
CA PHE A 68 11.41 10.11 -8.19
C PHE A 68 9.93 10.52 -8.17
N ASP A 69 9.41 10.73 -6.98
CA ASP A 69 8.07 11.28 -6.76
C ASP A 69 8.09 12.45 -5.79
N LYS A 70 7.53 13.58 -6.24
CA LYS A 70 7.50 14.84 -5.48
C LYS A 70 6.71 14.74 -4.17
N TYR A 71 5.71 13.86 -4.11
CA TYR A 71 4.87 13.68 -2.92
C TYR A 71 5.61 12.86 -1.86
N THR A 72 6.27 11.80 -2.29
CA THR A 72 7.19 11.03 -1.44
C THR A 72 8.27 11.91 -0.84
N MET A 73 8.88 12.79 -1.65
CA MET A 73 9.91 13.73 -1.17
C MET A 73 9.37 14.66 -0.09
N SER A 74 8.08 15.00 -0.12
CA SER A 74 7.44 15.80 0.95
C SER A 74 7.49 15.12 2.32
N LEU A 75 7.36 13.79 2.39
CA LEU A 75 7.51 13.02 3.64
C LEU A 75 8.99 12.87 4.02
N VAL A 76 9.85 12.53 3.06
CA VAL A 76 11.28 12.35 3.27
C VAL A 76 11.92 13.62 3.84
N ASP A 77 11.56 14.80 3.33
CA ASP A 77 12.02 16.10 3.84
C ASP A 77 11.55 16.40 5.27
N ARG A 78 10.49 15.74 5.72
CA ARG A 78 9.98 15.82 7.10
C ARG A 78 10.56 14.76 8.04
N GLY A 79 11.52 13.97 7.57
CA GLY A 79 12.20 12.96 8.38
C GLY A 79 11.50 11.60 8.38
N TYR A 80 10.78 11.25 7.32
CA TYR A 80 10.30 9.89 7.11
C TYR A 80 11.35 9.03 6.41
N LEU A 81 11.52 7.81 6.89
CA LEU A 81 12.13 6.72 6.14
C LEU A 81 11.08 6.20 5.14
N TYR A 82 11.29 6.42 3.85
CA TYR A 82 10.39 5.88 2.81
C TYR A 82 10.93 4.55 2.30
N CYS A 83 10.09 3.52 2.27
CA CYS A 83 10.43 2.16 1.91
C CYS A 83 9.47 1.60 0.85
N ILE A 84 9.98 0.85 -0.11
CA ILE A 84 9.21 0.08 -1.09
C ILE A 84 9.53 -1.41 -0.90
N ALA A 85 8.50 -2.21 -0.68
CA ALA A 85 8.61 -3.64 -0.44
C ALA A 85 8.49 -4.45 -1.74
N ASN A 86 9.54 -5.19 -2.12
CA ASN A 86 9.50 -6.12 -3.25
C ASN A 86 9.05 -7.51 -2.81
N LEU A 87 7.76 -7.77 -2.98
CA LEU A 87 7.05 -8.93 -2.43
C LEU A 87 6.90 -10.07 -3.43
N ARG A 88 6.67 -11.30 -2.96
CA ARG A 88 6.12 -12.38 -3.80
C ARG A 88 4.78 -11.95 -4.38
N GLY A 89 4.51 -12.35 -5.61
CA GLY A 89 3.41 -11.82 -6.42
C GLY A 89 3.86 -10.72 -7.40
N SER A 90 5.06 -10.14 -7.21
CA SER A 90 5.78 -9.37 -8.23
C SER A 90 6.71 -10.26 -9.07
N LYS A 91 7.26 -9.74 -10.16
CA LYS A 91 8.30 -10.42 -10.96
C LYS A 91 9.72 -9.98 -10.59
N PHE A 92 9.93 -9.42 -9.40
CA PHE A 92 11.24 -8.90 -8.97
C PHE A 92 12.38 -9.93 -9.13
N TYR A 93 12.12 -11.19 -8.79
CA TYR A 93 13.03 -12.32 -9.05
C TYR A 93 12.53 -13.24 -10.19
N GLY A 94 11.78 -12.68 -11.12
CA GLY A 94 11.27 -13.41 -12.29
C GLY A 94 9.96 -14.17 -12.03
N PRO A 95 9.52 -15.00 -13.01
CA PRO A 95 8.20 -15.64 -12.99
C PRO A 95 7.94 -16.53 -11.78
N LYS A 96 8.97 -17.25 -11.29
CA LYS A 96 8.82 -18.12 -10.11
C LYS A 96 8.40 -17.31 -8.87
N TRP A 97 8.99 -16.13 -8.67
CA TRP A 97 8.66 -15.24 -7.56
C TRP A 97 7.21 -14.74 -7.64
N TYR A 98 6.74 -14.45 -8.84
CA TYR A 98 5.35 -14.11 -9.10
C TYR A 98 4.40 -15.25 -8.73
N HIS A 99 4.67 -16.46 -9.21
CA HIS A 99 3.81 -17.62 -8.93
C HIS A 99 3.78 -18.03 -7.45
N GLU A 100 4.80 -17.68 -6.66
CA GLU A 100 4.84 -17.91 -5.23
C GLU A 100 3.96 -16.91 -4.41
N GLY A 101 3.40 -15.88 -5.04
CA GLY A 101 2.46 -14.92 -4.44
C GLY A 101 1.10 -14.84 -5.14
N LYS A 102 0.68 -15.90 -5.86
CA LYS A 102 -0.51 -15.96 -6.70
C LYS A 102 -1.39 -17.17 -6.33
N TYR A 103 -2.68 -17.13 -6.68
CA TYR A 103 -3.62 -18.22 -6.41
C TYR A 103 -3.61 -18.65 -4.93
N LEU A 104 -3.54 -19.96 -4.69
CA LEU A 104 -3.48 -20.55 -3.34
C LEU A 104 -2.18 -20.25 -2.57
N LYS A 105 -1.32 -19.39 -3.12
CA LYS A 105 -0.09 -18.90 -2.48
C LYS A 105 -0.15 -17.41 -2.15
N LYS A 106 -1.27 -16.73 -2.38
CA LYS A 106 -1.42 -15.29 -2.18
C LYS A 106 -1.04 -14.81 -0.79
N LYS A 107 -1.32 -15.57 0.24
CA LYS A 107 -0.94 -15.25 1.62
C LYS A 107 0.58 -15.10 1.83
N ASN A 108 1.41 -15.61 0.92
CA ASN A 108 2.86 -15.37 0.97
C ASN A 108 3.20 -13.89 0.79
N THR A 109 2.45 -13.16 -0.07
CA THR A 109 2.61 -11.71 -0.23
C THR A 109 2.38 -10.97 1.08
N PHE A 110 1.33 -11.34 1.82
CA PHE A 110 0.99 -10.72 3.10
C PHE A 110 2.02 -11.03 4.18
N LYS A 111 2.51 -12.28 4.23
CA LYS A 111 3.59 -12.69 5.14
C LYS A 111 4.88 -11.94 4.87
N ASP A 112 5.24 -11.77 3.59
CA ASP A 112 6.43 -11.02 3.19
C ASP A 112 6.37 -9.57 3.68
N PHE A 113 5.24 -8.89 3.48
CA PHE A 113 5.04 -7.52 3.92
C PHE A 113 5.12 -7.37 5.45
N GLN A 114 4.48 -8.29 6.18
CA GLN A 114 4.54 -8.30 7.64
C GLN A 114 5.96 -8.61 8.15
N THR A 115 6.70 -9.51 7.48
CA THR A 115 8.10 -9.81 7.80
C THR A 115 8.97 -8.56 7.65
N ILE A 116 8.74 -7.78 6.60
CA ILE A 116 9.45 -6.51 6.39
C ILE A 116 9.10 -5.51 7.50
N ALA A 117 7.82 -5.32 7.81
CA ALA A 117 7.38 -4.42 8.87
C ALA A 117 8.00 -4.80 10.23
N GLN A 118 7.96 -6.09 10.59
CA GLN A 118 8.57 -6.60 11.81
C GLN A 118 10.09 -6.40 11.85
N TYR A 119 10.78 -6.60 10.73
CA TYR A 119 12.20 -6.37 10.63
C TYR A 119 12.56 -4.89 10.88
N LEU A 120 11.85 -3.95 10.22
CA LEU A 120 12.08 -2.52 10.40
C LEU A 120 11.88 -2.09 11.87
N ILE A 121 10.88 -2.66 12.54
CA ILE A 121 10.62 -2.43 13.96
C ILE A 121 11.72 -3.06 14.83
N HIS A 122 12.10 -4.30 14.59
CA HIS A 122 13.12 -5.02 15.35
C HIS A 122 14.51 -4.36 15.25
N GLN A 123 14.84 -3.79 14.08
CA GLN A 123 16.09 -3.04 13.88
C GLN A 123 16.02 -1.62 14.48
N ASN A 124 14.92 -1.25 15.12
CA ASN A 124 14.68 0.10 15.65
C ASN A 124 14.78 1.20 14.57
N TYR A 125 14.53 0.85 13.31
CA TYR A 125 14.43 1.84 12.22
C TYR A 125 13.11 2.61 12.28
N THR A 126 12.08 1.96 12.83
CA THR A 126 10.77 2.52 13.15
C THR A 126 10.19 1.84 14.39
N SER A 127 8.96 2.20 14.77
CA SER A 127 8.18 1.54 15.82
C SER A 127 6.72 1.39 15.37
N PRO A 128 5.91 0.52 16.00
CA PRO A 128 4.51 0.34 15.61
C PRO A 128 3.69 1.62 15.61
N ASP A 129 3.99 2.57 16.49
CA ASP A 129 3.34 3.88 16.61
C ASP A 129 3.82 4.93 15.59
N LYS A 130 4.78 4.58 14.74
CA LYS A 130 5.38 5.44 13.70
C LYS A 130 5.31 4.84 12.29
N LEU A 131 4.83 3.60 12.18
CA LEU A 131 4.80 2.90 10.89
C LEU A 131 3.51 3.20 10.13
N VAL A 132 3.66 3.89 9.01
CA VAL A 132 2.62 4.12 8.01
C VAL A 132 2.74 3.07 6.91
N VAL A 133 1.63 2.47 6.51
CA VAL A 133 1.59 1.52 5.39
C VAL A 133 0.60 1.98 4.32
N GLU A 134 0.99 1.81 3.06
CA GLU A 134 0.13 2.16 1.92
C GLU A 134 0.13 1.09 0.84
N GLY A 135 -1.03 0.93 0.21
CA GLY A 135 -1.20 0.15 -1.01
C GLY A 135 -2.45 0.53 -1.76
N GLY A 136 -2.37 0.50 -3.09
CA GLY A 136 -3.49 0.83 -3.97
C GLY A 136 -4.01 -0.39 -4.73
N SER A 137 -5.31 -0.42 -5.09
CA SER A 137 -5.89 -1.50 -5.88
C SER A 137 -5.65 -2.87 -5.22
N ALA A 138 -4.95 -3.80 -5.87
CA ALA A 138 -4.49 -5.05 -5.26
C ALA A 138 -3.51 -4.84 -4.09
N GLY A 139 -2.79 -3.71 -4.04
CA GLY A 139 -2.04 -3.28 -2.85
C GLY A 139 -2.97 -2.89 -1.68
N GLY A 140 -4.17 -2.42 -1.97
CA GLY A 140 -5.23 -2.21 -0.98
C GLY A 140 -5.71 -3.53 -0.34
N LEU A 141 -5.82 -4.61 -1.14
CA LEU A 141 -6.01 -5.97 -0.62
C LEU A 141 -4.86 -6.38 0.31
N LEU A 142 -3.62 -6.12 -0.09
CA LEU A 142 -2.44 -6.40 0.73
C LEU A 142 -2.56 -5.72 2.10
N ILE A 143 -2.77 -4.39 2.11
CA ILE A 143 -2.84 -3.62 3.35
C ILE A 143 -4.05 -4.03 4.19
N GLY A 144 -5.24 -4.14 3.58
CA GLY A 144 -6.46 -4.57 4.27
C GLY A 144 -6.30 -5.94 4.94
N SER A 145 -5.67 -6.91 4.25
CA SER A 145 -5.37 -8.23 4.82
C SER A 145 -4.36 -8.14 5.96
N CYS A 146 -3.28 -7.36 5.79
CA CYS A 146 -2.23 -7.23 6.80
C CYS A 146 -2.74 -6.59 8.10
N ILE A 147 -3.57 -5.53 8.01
CA ILE A 147 -4.13 -4.89 9.21
C ILE A 147 -5.19 -5.76 9.90
N ASN A 148 -5.89 -6.65 9.18
CA ASN A 148 -6.75 -7.66 9.81
C ASN A 148 -5.94 -8.72 10.57
N MET A 149 -4.82 -9.15 10.00
CA MET A 149 -3.96 -10.18 10.59
C MET A 149 -3.23 -9.67 11.84
N ASN A 150 -2.53 -8.54 11.75
CA ASN A 150 -1.69 -7.97 12.79
C ASN A 150 -1.86 -6.44 12.89
N PRO A 151 -3.00 -5.94 13.37
CA PRO A 151 -3.28 -4.51 13.40
C PRO A 151 -2.29 -3.71 14.27
N SER A 152 -1.74 -4.31 15.32
CA SER A 152 -0.81 -3.68 16.26
C SER A 152 0.58 -3.36 15.69
N LEU A 153 0.91 -3.87 14.49
CA LEU A 153 2.17 -3.54 13.81
C LEU A 153 2.16 -2.14 13.18
N TYR A 154 0.99 -1.53 13.00
CA TYR A 154 0.82 -0.37 12.14
C TYR A 154 0.16 0.79 12.89
N HIS A 155 0.63 1.99 12.62
CA HIS A 155 0.04 3.22 13.17
C HIS A 155 -1.02 3.80 12.24
N VAL A 156 -0.69 3.91 10.96
CA VAL A 156 -1.56 4.45 9.91
C VAL A 156 -1.60 3.50 8.74
N ALA A 157 -2.78 3.26 8.20
CA ALA A 157 -2.99 2.52 6.95
C ALA A 157 -3.69 3.42 5.93
N VAL A 158 -3.11 3.54 4.75
CA VAL A 158 -3.66 4.25 3.59
C VAL A 158 -4.06 3.23 2.53
N LEU A 159 -5.32 3.17 2.19
CA LEU A 159 -5.88 2.26 1.20
C LEU A 159 -6.43 3.08 0.03
N ARG A 160 -5.75 3.02 -1.12
CA ARG A 160 -6.15 3.76 -2.32
C ARG A 160 -6.88 2.86 -3.31
N VAL A 161 -8.07 3.28 -3.72
CA VAL A 161 -8.93 2.50 -4.65
C VAL A 161 -8.90 0.99 -4.35
N PRO A 162 -9.07 0.58 -3.07
CA PRO A 162 -8.60 -0.70 -2.59
C PRO A 162 -9.54 -1.85 -2.98
N TYR A 163 -8.96 -2.96 -3.43
CA TYR A 163 -9.63 -4.23 -3.70
C TYR A 163 -9.85 -4.99 -2.40
N VAL A 164 -10.94 -4.71 -1.69
CA VAL A 164 -11.16 -5.16 -0.31
C VAL A 164 -12.34 -6.09 -0.08
N ASP A 165 -13.22 -6.26 -1.06
CA ASP A 165 -14.36 -7.21 -1.05
C ASP A 165 -14.20 -8.28 -2.14
N CYS A 166 -12.99 -8.84 -2.20
CA CYS A 166 -12.55 -9.67 -3.31
C CYS A 166 -13.37 -10.94 -3.50
N LEU A 167 -13.91 -11.54 -2.44
CA LEU A 167 -14.75 -12.73 -2.59
C LEU A 167 -16.06 -12.40 -3.29
N THR A 168 -16.78 -11.36 -2.86
CA THR A 168 -18.04 -10.93 -3.47
C THR A 168 -17.83 -10.56 -4.95
N THR A 169 -16.77 -9.79 -5.24
CA THR A 169 -16.43 -9.38 -6.61
C THR A 169 -16.13 -10.58 -7.50
N LEU A 170 -15.34 -11.53 -7.04
CA LEU A 170 -14.97 -12.72 -7.82
C LEU A 170 -16.11 -13.73 -7.98
N LEU A 171 -17.18 -13.63 -7.17
CA LEU A 171 -18.40 -14.43 -7.34
C LEU A 171 -19.37 -13.84 -8.35
N ASN A 172 -19.16 -12.60 -8.80
CA ASN A 172 -20.04 -11.93 -9.77
C ASN A 172 -19.34 -11.83 -11.15
N PRO A 173 -19.60 -12.79 -12.07
CA PRO A 173 -18.97 -12.80 -13.39
C PRO A 173 -19.46 -11.68 -14.31
N ASP A 174 -20.54 -10.97 -13.96
CA ASP A 174 -21.08 -9.86 -14.76
C ASP A 174 -20.27 -8.56 -14.59
N LEU A 175 -19.40 -8.50 -13.58
CA LEU A 175 -18.49 -7.35 -13.42
C LEU A 175 -17.38 -7.38 -14.49
N PRO A 176 -17.00 -6.22 -15.04
CA PRO A 176 -16.17 -6.14 -16.25
C PRO A 176 -14.82 -6.88 -16.17
N LEU A 177 -14.20 -6.95 -15.00
CA LEU A 177 -12.85 -7.55 -14.85
C LEU A 177 -12.90 -8.97 -14.29
N THR A 178 -13.99 -9.41 -13.66
CA THR A 178 -14.04 -10.64 -12.84
C THR A 178 -13.52 -11.88 -13.56
N ILE A 179 -13.96 -12.12 -14.81
CA ILE A 179 -13.51 -13.31 -15.56
C ILE A 179 -12.01 -13.27 -15.83
N GLY A 180 -11.44 -12.12 -16.18
CA GLY A 180 -10.01 -11.93 -16.39
C GLY A 180 -9.21 -12.12 -15.09
N GLU A 181 -9.77 -11.69 -13.97
CA GLU A 181 -9.18 -11.76 -12.64
C GLU A 181 -9.04 -13.19 -12.10
N TYR A 182 -9.80 -14.15 -12.62
CA TYR A 182 -9.60 -15.57 -12.28
C TYR A 182 -8.18 -16.07 -12.57
N ASN A 183 -7.47 -15.42 -13.50
CA ASN A 183 -6.08 -15.75 -13.81
C ASN A 183 -5.08 -15.30 -12.74
N GLU A 184 -5.47 -14.39 -11.85
CA GLU A 184 -4.63 -13.95 -10.73
C GLU A 184 -5.06 -14.58 -9.41
N TRP A 185 -6.36 -14.65 -9.15
CA TRP A 185 -6.90 -15.03 -7.84
C TRP A 185 -7.45 -16.46 -7.77
N GLY A 186 -7.85 -17.04 -8.92
CA GLY A 186 -8.62 -18.27 -9.02
C GLY A 186 -10.12 -17.99 -9.10
N ASN A 187 -10.89 -19.03 -9.45
CA ASN A 187 -12.34 -18.92 -9.62
C ASN A 187 -13.10 -19.53 -8.41
N PRO A 188 -13.58 -18.70 -7.47
CA PRO A 188 -14.30 -19.16 -6.28
C PRO A 188 -15.71 -19.70 -6.60
N GLY A 189 -16.33 -19.24 -7.70
CA GLY A 189 -17.63 -19.72 -8.14
C GLY A 189 -17.58 -21.15 -8.68
N LYS A 190 -16.44 -21.56 -9.24
CA LYS A 190 -16.24 -22.88 -9.83
C LYS A 190 -15.59 -23.88 -8.86
N TYR A 191 -14.68 -23.43 -8.01
CA TYR A 191 -13.86 -24.30 -7.17
C TYR A 191 -13.91 -23.89 -5.70
N LYS A 192 -14.47 -24.75 -4.86
CA LYS A 192 -14.56 -24.52 -3.40
C LYS A 192 -13.20 -24.23 -2.75
N THR A 193 -12.13 -24.82 -3.25
CA THR A 193 -10.76 -24.55 -2.74
C THR A 193 -10.36 -23.10 -2.88
N TYR A 194 -10.68 -22.46 -4.01
CA TYR A 194 -10.45 -21.02 -4.18
C TYR A 194 -11.38 -20.18 -3.32
N TYR A 195 -12.66 -20.57 -3.20
CA TYR A 195 -13.62 -19.89 -2.33
C TYR A 195 -13.12 -19.85 -0.89
N ASP A 196 -12.81 -21.00 -0.30
CA ASP A 196 -12.35 -21.10 1.09
C ASP A 196 -11.03 -20.33 1.31
N TYR A 197 -10.13 -20.40 0.33
CA TYR A 197 -8.84 -19.71 0.42
C TYR A 197 -9.00 -18.20 0.34
N ILE A 198 -9.79 -17.66 -0.61
CA ILE A 198 -10.05 -16.23 -0.76
C ILE A 198 -10.82 -15.71 0.47
N LEU A 199 -11.85 -16.40 0.91
CA LEU A 199 -12.59 -16.05 2.14
C LEU A 199 -11.65 -15.89 3.34
N SER A 200 -10.62 -16.72 3.44
CA SER A 200 -9.68 -16.74 4.57
C SER A 200 -8.73 -15.53 4.63
N TYR A 201 -8.75 -14.62 3.63
CA TYR A 201 -7.94 -13.41 3.63
C TYR A 201 -8.66 -12.16 3.11
N SER A 202 -9.84 -12.30 2.49
CA SER A 202 -10.62 -11.16 1.98
C SER A 202 -10.81 -10.11 3.07
N PRO A 203 -10.35 -8.86 2.87
CA PRO A 203 -10.35 -7.85 3.93
C PRO A 203 -11.72 -7.61 4.53
N TYR A 204 -12.75 -7.45 3.69
CA TYR A 204 -14.13 -7.21 4.13
C TYR A 204 -14.67 -8.34 5.01
N ASP A 205 -14.38 -9.59 4.62
CA ASP A 205 -14.91 -10.77 5.31
C ASP A 205 -14.23 -11.02 6.66
N ASN A 206 -12.97 -10.58 6.81
CA ASN A 206 -12.14 -10.81 7.98
C ASN A 206 -12.00 -9.59 8.91
N ILE A 207 -12.88 -8.59 8.81
CA ILE A 207 -12.96 -7.51 9.80
C ILE A 207 -13.38 -8.08 11.14
N ASP A 208 -12.55 -7.84 12.17
CA ASP A 208 -12.87 -8.10 13.56
C ASP A 208 -13.24 -6.78 14.26
N LEU A 209 -14.50 -6.63 14.63
CA LEU A 209 -15.03 -5.39 15.21
C LEU A 209 -14.51 -5.09 16.63
N LYS A 210 -13.78 -6.04 17.24
CA LYS A 210 -13.21 -5.88 18.59
C LYS A 210 -11.73 -5.51 18.56
N LYS A 211 -11.01 -5.78 17.45
CA LYS A 211 -9.58 -5.45 17.33
C LYS A 211 -9.35 -3.96 17.21
N GLN A 212 -8.28 -3.47 17.83
CA GLN A 212 -7.83 -2.10 17.63
C GLN A 212 -7.05 -2.01 16.31
N TYR A 213 -7.67 -1.44 15.29
CA TYR A 213 -7.05 -1.14 14.00
C TYR A 213 -6.14 0.10 14.08
N PRO A 214 -5.21 0.30 13.12
CA PRO A 214 -4.50 1.56 12.96
C PRO A 214 -5.48 2.70 12.62
N HIS A 215 -5.00 3.94 12.55
CA HIS A 215 -5.72 5.00 11.87
C HIS A 215 -5.84 4.65 10.39
N ILE A 216 -7.03 4.75 9.80
CA ILE A 216 -7.27 4.31 8.42
C ILE A 216 -7.78 5.46 7.57
N TYR A 217 -7.13 5.65 6.42
CA TYR A 217 -7.59 6.50 5.33
C TYR A 217 -7.91 5.64 4.11
N ILE A 218 -9.13 5.76 3.61
CA ILE A 218 -9.59 5.05 2.40
C ILE A 218 -9.97 6.10 1.38
N ASP A 219 -9.47 6.00 0.15
CA ASP A 219 -9.96 6.81 -0.94
C ASP A 219 -10.37 5.96 -2.15
N THR A 220 -11.36 6.45 -2.91
CA THR A 220 -11.83 5.78 -4.11
C THR A 220 -12.34 6.78 -5.14
N GLY A 221 -12.41 6.36 -6.40
CA GLY A 221 -13.03 7.13 -7.48
C GLY A 221 -14.47 6.69 -7.72
N LEU A 222 -15.40 7.64 -7.82
CA LEU A 222 -16.81 7.33 -8.11
C LEU A 222 -16.97 6.61 -9.46
N HIS A 223 -16.12 6.92 -10.44
CA HIS A 223 -16.10 6.36 -11.78
C HIS A 223 -15.01 5.30 -11.97
N ASP A 224 -14.62 4.63 -10.89
CA ASP A 224 -13.64 3.55 -10.94
C ASP A 224 -14.24 2.33 -11.66
N SER A 225 -13.67 1.98 -12.82
CA SER A 225 -14.10 0.85 -13.65
C SER A 225 -13.33 -0.45 -13.36
N GLN A 226 -12.32 -0.41 -12.48
CA GLN A 226 -11.51 -1.59 -12.12
C GLN A 226 -11.93 -2.13 -10.76
N VAL A 227 -11.93 -1.27 -9.73
CA VAL A 227 -12.44 -1.58 -8.41
C VAL A 227 -13.61 -0.64 -8.12
N ILE A 228 -14.81 -1.15 -8.31
CA ILE A 228 -16.03 -0.33 -8.15
C ILE A 228 -16.11 0.24 -6.74
N PHE A 229 -16.49 1.51 -6.62
CA PHE A 229 -16.49 2.25 -5.35
C PHE A 229 -17.33 1.60 -4.25
N HIS A 230 -18.24 0.70 -4.59
CA HIS A 230 -19.03 -0.06 -3.62
C HIS A 230 -18.16 -0.94 -2.69
N GLU A 231 -17.07 -1.51 -3.18
CA GLU A 231 -16.18 -2.35 -2.36
C GLU A 231 -15.60 -1.57 -1.19
N PRO A 232 -14.82 -0.48 -1.42
CA PRO A 232 -14.28 0.31 -0.32
C PRO A 232 -15.37 0.99 0.52
N LEU A 233 -16.54 1.32 -0.05
CA LEU A 233 -17.67 1.87 0.70
C LEU A 233 -18.25 0.85 1.70
N LYS A 234 -18.46 -0.40 1.25
CA LYS A 234 -18.93 -1.50 2.13
C LYS A 234 -17.90 -1.79 3.24
N TYR A 235 -16.62 -1.82 2.88
CA TYR A 235 -15.52 -2.04 3.81
C TYR A 235 -15.49 -0.93 4.89
N TYR A 236 -15.55 0.34 4.47
CA TYR A 236 -15.67 1.48 5.37
C TYR A 236 -16.91 1.37 6.27
N ALA A 237 -18.09 1.14 5.69
CA ALA A 237 -19.34 1.02 6.45
C ALA A 237 -19.25 -0.07 7.52
N LYS A 238 -18.66 -1.23 7.22
CA LYS A 238 -18.46 -2.29 8.21
C LYS A 238 -17.48 -1.87 9.30
N LEU A 239 -16.39 -1.17 8.95
CA LEU A 239 -15.40 -0.67 9.94
C LEU A 239 -15.99 0.38 10.89
N THR A 240 -16.99 1.18 10.48
CA THR A 240 -17.63 2.15 11.38
C THR A 240 -18.29 1.51 12.60
N HIS A 241 -18.60 0.22 12.54
CA HIS A 241 -19.13 -0.54 13.69
C HIS A 241 -18.03 -1.04 14.65
N ASN A 242 -16.76 -0.83 14.33
CA ASN A 242 -15.67 -1.18 15.23
C ASN A 242 -15.64 -0.23 16.44
N GLN A 243 -15.54 -0.82 17.65
CA GLN A 243 -15.62 -0.07 18.90
C GLN A 243 -14.60 1.07 19.04
N HIS A 244 -13.37 0.89 18.52
CA HIS A 244 -12.30 1.90 18.63
C HIS A 244 -12.54 3.10 17.71
N PHE A 245 -13.17 2.90 16.55
CA PHE A 245 -13.60 4.01 15.69
C PHE A 245 -14.82 4.73 16.28
N GLN A 246 -15.78 4.01 16.85
CA GLN A 246 -16.94 4.60 17.52
C GLN A 246 -16.56 5.43 18.75
N GLN A 247 -15.54 5.02 19.49
CA GLN A 247 -15.01 5.71 20.65
C GLN A 247 -14.00 6.82 20.31
N ASN A 248 -13.74 7.07 19.03
CA ASN A 248 -12.76 8.04 18.53
C ASN A 248 -11.32 7.82 19.05
N THR A 249 -10.98 6.61 19.49
CA THR A 249 -9.60 6.26 19.87
C THR A 249 -8.70 5.99 18.66
N ARG A 250 -9.34 5.79 17.50
CA ARG A 250 -8.70 5.68 16.18
C ARG A 250 -9.52 6.47 15.16
N THR A 251 -8.84 7.01 14.16
CA THR A 251 -9.47 7.79 13.09
C THR A 251 -9.73 6.89 11.89
N LEU A 252 -10.96 6.93 11.37
CA LEU A 252 -11.36 6.28 10.13
C LEU A 252 -11.90 7.35 9.19
N LEU A 253 -11.24 7.58 8.06
CA LEU A 253 -11.70 8.51 7.03
C LEU A 253 -11.94 7.80 5.71
N PHE A 254 -13.00 8.21 5.03
CA PHE A 254 -13.36 7.75 3.70
C PHE A 254 -13.57 8.94 2.76
N ASN A 255 -12.90 8.92 1.62
CA ASN A 255 -12.98 9.95 0.60
C ASN A 255 -13.43 9.36 -0.73
N ILE A 256 -14.51 9.91 -1.31
CA ILE A 256 -14.93 9.58 -2.69
C ILE A 256 -14.61 10.76 -3.60
N ARG A 257 -13.74 10.53 -4.58
CA ARG A 257 -13.42 11.49 -5.63
C ARG A 257 -14.47 11.40 -6.72
N THR A 258 -15.39 12.36 -6.74
CA THR A 258 -16.60 12.32 -7.60
C THR A 258 -16.32 12.49 -9.09
N GLN A 259 -15.14 12.96 -9.48
CA GLN A 259 -14.73 13.17 -10.87
C GLN A 259 -13.50 12.32 -11.27
N SER A 260 -13.27 11.22 -10.58
CA SER A 260 -12.09 10.38 -10.79
C SER A 260 -12.47 8.92 -10.98
N GLY A 261 -11.66 8.23 -11.79
CA GLY A 261 -11.64 6.77 -11.90
C GLY A 261 -10.50 6.16 -11.10
N HIS A 262 -10.07 4.96 -11.51
CA HIS A 262 -9.03 4.17 -10.83
C HIS A 262 -7.70 4.89 -10.66
N SER A 263 -7.24 5.58 -11.70
CA SER A 263 -5.94 6.28 -11.71
C SER A 263 -5.98 7.68 -11.07
N GLY A 264 -7.08 8.06 -10.41
CA GLY A 264 -7.24 9.36 -9.80
C GLY A 264 -7.67 10.44 -10.80
N SER A 265 -7.45 11.72 -10.43
CA SER A 265 -7.80 12.86 -11.27
C SER A 265 -6.78 13.09 -12.39
N SER A 266 -7.23 13.40 -13.59
CA SER A 266 -6.38 13.85 -14.69
C SER A 266 -5.95 15.33 -14.57
N LYS A 267 -6.62 16.10 -13.69
CA LYS A 267 -6.34 17.51 -13.47
C LYS A 267 -5.15 17.68 -12.51
N ARG A 268 -4.08 18.34 -12.97
CA ARG A 268 -2.83 18.54 -12.22
C ARG A 268 -3.03 19.11 -10.80
N TYR A 269 -3.85 20.14 -10.66
CA TYR A 269 -4.10 20.76 -9.35
C TYR A 269 -4.94 19.87 -8.44
N GLN A 270 -5.88 19.11 -9.00
CA GLN A 270 -6.68 18.18 -8.22
C GLN A 270 -5.82 17.03 -7.67
N GLN A 271 -4.85 16.52 -8.46
CA GLN A 271 -3.89 15.53 -7.95
C GLN A 271 -3.11 16.06 -6.74
N ILE A 272 -2.68 17.34 -6.78
CA ILE A 272 -1.97 17.95 -5.65
C ILE A 272 -2.88 18.04 -4.42
N ILE A 273 -4.15 18.41 -4.59
CA ILE A 273 -5.13 18.47 -3.50
C ILE A 273 -5.34 17.07 -2.91
N ASP A 274 -5.59 16.07 -3.75
CA ASP A 274 -5.84 14.69 -3.34
C ASP A 274 -4.65 14.13 -2.53
N GLU A 275 -3.43 14.32 -3.02
CA GLU A 275 -2.22 13.90 -2.30
C GLU A 275 -2.00 14.69 -1.01
N THR A 276 -2.30 15.99 -1.02
CA THR A 276 -2.19 16.83 0.19
C THR A 276 -3.15 16.36 1.29
N GLN A 277 -4.33 15.87 0.95
CA GLN A 277 -5.28 15.31 1.92
C GLN A 277 -4.70 14.07 2.60
N VAL A 278 -4.12 13.14 1.83
CA VAL A 278 -3.49 11.93 2.37
C VAL A 278 -2.29 12.29 3.25
N LEU A 279 -1.38 13.13 2.75
CA LEU A 279 -0.21 13.57 3.52
C LEU A 279 -0.62 14.29 4.81
N THR A 280 -1.67 15.12 4.76
CA THR A 280 -2.21 15.81 5.94
C THR A 280 -2.75 14.81 6.96
N PHE A 281 -3.48 13.78 6.52
CA PHE A 281 -3.96 12.72 7.39
C PHE A 281 -2.79 12.04 8.10
N ILE A 282 -1.77 11.58 7.34
CA ILE A 282 -0.59 10.91 7.89
C ILE A 282 0.12 11.79 8.93
N LEU A 283 0.39 13.05 8.58
CA LEU A 283 1.11 13.98 9.45
C LEU A 283 0.33 14.34 10.72
N LYS A 284 -1.00 14.32 10.69
CA LYS A 284 -1.84 14.57 11.88
C LYS A 284 -1.79 13.40 12.86
N GLN A 285 -1.65 12.18 12.39
CA GLN A 285 -1.61 11.00 13.24
C GLN A 285 -0.20 10.77 13.86
N ASN A 286 0.85 11.27 13.26
CA ASN A 286 2.25 11.10 13.69
C ASN A 286 2.80 12.32 14.46
N LYS A 287 1.96 13.01 15.21
CA LYS A 287 2.35 14.16 16.07
C LYS A 287 2.84 13.71 17.43
#